data_2c30aa56a0a6c48fa1eb7ec1dc52f33a
#
_entry.id   2c30aa56a0a6c48fa1eb7ec1dc52f33a
#
_cell.length_a   1.000
_cell.length_b   1.000
_cell.length_c   1.000
_cell.angle_alpha   90.00
_cell.angle_beta   90.00
_cell.angle_gamma   90.00
#
_symmetry.space_group_name_H-M   'P 1'
#
loop_
_entity.id
_entity.type
_entity.pdbx_description
1 polymer ?
#
loop_
_entity_poly.entity_id
_entity_poly.type
_entity_poly.pdbx_seq_one_letter_code
_entity_poly.pdbx_strand_id
1 'polypeptide(L)'
;MQISTKFTIAIHILAAVAYFGQKEKVTSDFLAASIGSNPVIIRNLMSDLRNAGLIEIKRGPGGIAITRSLDQITFYDVYEAVEKNKEDLFHFHDHPNPLCPVGRNIHAALYGKLQDVQKDFEESLKKHRLSDVLSALYGEIEKDG
;
A
#
# COMPACT_ATOMS: atom_id res chain seq x y z
N MET A 1 2.35 -7.14 14.71
CA MET A 1 2.82 -6.46 13.50
C MET A 1 1.68 -5.71 12.84
N GLN A 2 1.95 -4.55 12.32
CA GLN A 2 0.94 -3.72 11.68
C GLN A 2 1.39 -3.32 10.27
N ILE A 3 0.47 -3.41 9.32
CA ILE A 3 0.63 -2.71 8.05
C ILE A 3 0.49 -1.22 8.38
N SER A 4 1.45 -0.41 7.97
CA SER A 4 1.44 1.01 8.31
C SER A 4 0.35 1.76 7.56
N THR A 5 0.00 2.95 8.08
CA THR A 5 -0.95 3.83 7.37
C THR A 5 -0.42 4.28 6.01
N LYS A 6 0.87 4.11 5.75
CA LYS A 6 1.45 4.40 4.43
C LYS A 6 0.74 3.64 3.32
N PHE A 7 0.34 2.40 3.58
CA PHE A 7 -0.38 1.58 2.60
C PHE A 7 -1.72 2.22 2.24
N THR A 8 -2.53 2.57 3.23
CA THR A 8 -3.85 3.17 2.97
C THR A 8 -3.73 4.57 2.39
N ILE A 9 -2.73 5.35 2.82
CA ILE A 9 -2.46 6.66 2.24
C ILE A 9 -2.07 6.51 0.76
N ALA A 10 -1.23 5.53 0.43
CA ALA A 10 -0.82 5.29 -0.95
C ALA A 10 -2.02 4.92 -1.84
N ILE A 11 -2.92 4.08 -1.34
CA ILE A 11 -4.17 3.76 -2.06
C ILE A 11 -5.01 5.03 -2.26
N HIS A 12 -5.10 5.89 -1.23
CA HIS A 12 -5.83 7.15 -1.32
C HIS A 12 -5.21 8.07 -2.40
N ILE A 13 -3.88 8.16 -2.46
CA ILE A 13 -3.18 8.92 -3.50
C ILE A 13 -3.58 8.43 -4.88
N LEU A 14 -3.49 7.13 -5.11
CA LEU A 14 -3.82 6.54 -6.41
C LEU A 14 -5.28 6.74 -6.77
N ALA A 15 -6.19 6.57 -5.81
CA ALA A 15 -7.62 6.78 -6.03
C ALA A 15 -7.92 8.24 -6.39
N ALA A 16 -7.30 9.19 -5.69
CA ALA A 16 -7.50 10.62 -5.96
C ALA A 16 -6.96 10.99 -7.34
N VAL A 17 -5.78 10.47 -7.71
CA VAL A 17 -5.20 10.73 -9.03
C VAL A 17 -6.11 10.16 -10.13
N ALA A 18 -6.65 8.96 -9.92
CA ALA A 18 -7.56 8.35 -10.89
C ALA A 18 -8.87 9.11 -11.02
N TYR A 19 -9.41 9.58 -9.88
CA TYR A 19 -10.70 10.28 -9.86
C TYR A 19 -10.61 11.69 -10.45
N PHE A 20 -9.58 12.45 -10.05
CA PHE A 20 -9.45 13.86 -10.44
C PHE A 20 -8.57 14.09 -11.66
N GLY A 21 -7.77 13.11 -12.05
CA GLY A 21 -6.64 13.31 -12.95
C GLY A 21 -6.94 13.91 -14.31
N GLN A 22 -8.18 13.80 -14.81
CA GLN A 22 -8.58 14.39 -16.07
C GLN A 22 -9.34 15.69 -15.91
N LYS A 23 -9.73 16.05 -14.69
CA LYS A 23 -10.55 17.22 -14.41
C LYS A 23 -9.75 18.33 -13.76
N GLU A 24 -8.74 17.99 -12.99
CA GLU A 24 -7.95 18.93 -12.22
C GLU A 24 -6.49 18.51 -12.21
N LYS A 25 -5.60 19.48 -12.02
CA LYS A 25 -4.20 19.21 -11.78
C LYS A 25 -4.04 18.69 -10.36
N VAL A 26 -3.63 17.44 -10.23
CA VAL A 26 -3.38 16.83 -8.92
C VAL A 26 -1.94 17.08 -8.52
N THR A 27 -1.75 17.73 -7.38
CA THR A 27 -0.43 18.07 -6.82
C THR A 27 -0.29 17.44 -5.44
N SER A 28 0.93 17.48 -4.88
CA SER A 28 1.16 16.99 -3.52
C SER A 28 0.37 17.77 -2.49
N ASP A 29 0.21 19.08 -2.68
CA ASP A 29 -0.58 19.92 -1.77
C ASP A 29 -2.07 19.58 -1.86
N PHE A 30 -2.57 19.38 -3.07
CA PHE A 30 -3.95 18.92 -3.28
C PHE A 30 -4.20 17.60 -2.57
N LEU A 31 -3.28 16.65 -2.72
CA LEU A 31 -3.38 15.33 -2.09
C LEU A 31 -3.29 15.43 -0.57
N ALA A 32 -2.40 16.24 -0.06
CA ALA A 32 -2.26 16.42 1.38
C ALA A 32 -3.56 16.95 2.00
N ALA A 33 -4.22 17.87 1.33
CA ALA A 33 -5.51 18.40 1.78
C ALA A 33 -6.62 17.33 1.73
N SER A 34 -6.68 16.56 0.64
CA SER A 34 -7.67 15.49 0.50
C SER A 34 -7.49 14.39 1.54
N ILE A 35 -6.25 14.02 1.80
CA ILE A 35 -5.92 12.90 2.69
C ILE A 35 -5.92 13.35 4.16
N GLY A 36 -5.67 14.62 4.40
CA GLY A 36 -5.53 15.14 5.76
C GLY A 36 -4.21 14.73 6.39
N SER A 37 -3.15 14.69 5.59
CA SER A 37 -1.83 14.26 6.03
C SER A 37 -0.77 15.29 5.69
N ASN A 38 0.39 15.12 6.31
CA ASN A 38 1.53 16.01 6.12
C ASN A 38 2.05 15.93 4.67
N PRO A 39 2.28 17.08 4.00
CA PRO A 39 2.79 17.08 2.62
C PRO A 39 4.13 16.34 2.45
N VAL A 40 4.98 16.30 3.46
CA VAL A 40 6.26 15.58 3.39
C VAL A 40 6.02 14.09 3.24
N ILE A 41 5.08 13.54 4.01
CA ILE A 41 4.69 12.12 3.92
C ILE A 41 4.14 11.82 2.53
N ILE A 42 3.28 12.70 2.03
CA ILE A 42 2.69 12.56 0.69
C ILE A 42 3.79 12.54 -0.38
N ARG A 43 4.73 13.48 -0.34
CA ARG A 43 5.82 13.54 -1.31
C ARG A 43 6.70 12.29 -1.26
N ASN A 44 6.97 11.78 -0.06
CA ASN A 44 7.76 10.56 0.10
C ASN A 44 7.05 9.35 -0.51
N LEU A 45 5.74 9.23 -0.27
CA LEU A 45 4.96 8.13 -0.85
C LEU A 45 4.82 8.28 -2.37
N MET A 46 4.70 9.51 -2.87
CA MET A 46 4.70 9.76 -4.31
C MET A 46 6.00 9.26 -4.95
N SER A 47 7.15 9.53 -4.30
CA SER A 47 8.44 9.02 -4.77
C SER A 47 8.47 7.50 -4.79
N ASP A 48 7.94 6.86 -3.75
CA ASP A 48 7.88 5.39 -3.69
C ASP A 48 7.02 4.83 -4.82
N LEU A 49 5.86 5.42 -5.05
CA LEU A 49 4.96 4.99 -6.12
C LEU A 49 5.56 5.22 -7.51
N ARG A 50 6.24 6.34 -7.69
CA ARG A 50 6.95 6.64 -8.94
C ARG A 50 8.06 5.63 -9.19
N ASN A 51 8.86 5.34 -8.18
CA ASN A 51 9.97 4.40 -8.29
C ASN A 51 9.49 2.98 -8.60
N ALA A 52 8.28 2.65 -8.15
CA ALA A 52 7.65 1.36 -8.47
C ALA A 52 6.98 1.34 -9.85
N GLY A 53 6.97 2.49 -10.55
CA GLY A 53 6.38 2.57 -11.87
C GLY A 53 4.86 2.66 -11.90
N LEU A 54 4.24 3.07 -10.80
CA LEU A 54 2.77 3.17 -10.68
C LEU A 54 2.25 4.56 -11.05
N ILE A 55 3.07 5.59 -10.87
CA ILE A 55 2.74 6.96 -11.27
C ILE A 55 3.90 7.60 -11.99
N GLU A 56 3.60 8.67 -12.72
CA GLU A 56 4.61 9.60 -13.21
C GLU A 56 4.27 10.99 -12.68
N ILE A 57 5.31 11.80 -12.49
CA ILE A 57 5.17 13.17 -12.00
C ILE A 57 5.69 14.08 -13.10
N LYS A 58 4.81 14.93 -13.62
CA LYS A 58 5.16 15.86 -14.68
C LYS A 58 5.41 17.24 -14.09
N ARG A 59 6.49 17.85 -14.52
CA ARG A 59 6.81 19.23 -14.11
C ARG A 59 5.88 20.22 -14.81
N GLY A 60 5.65 21.38 -14.17
CA GLY A 60 4.83 22.44 -14.73
C GLY A 60 3.35 22.07 -14.67
N PRO A 61 2.59 22.25 -15.77
CA PRO A 61 1.13 22.06 -15.73
C PRO A 61 0.68 20.59 -15.70
N GLY A 62 1.61 19.63 -15.78
CA GLY A 62 1.25 18.22 -15.97
C GLY A 62 0.70 17.50 -14.75
N GLY A 63 1.19 17.82 -13.55
CA GLY A 63 0.75 17.15 -12.33
C GLY A 63 1.15 15.68 -12.25
N ILE A 64 0.31 14.87 -11.60
CA ILE A 64 0.56 13.45 -11.36
C ILE A 64 -0.39 12.63 -12.23
N ALA A 65 0.11 11.55 -12.82
CA ALA A 65 -0.70 10.65 -13.65
C ALA A 65 -0.37 9.20 -13.30
N ILE A 66 -1.38 8.32 -13.41
CA ILE A 66 -1.20 6.89 -13.24
C ILE A 66 -0.65 6.31 -14.56
N THR A 67 0.32 5.40 -14.43
CA THR A 67 1.06 4.88 -15.58
C THR A 67 0.49 3.59 -16.17
N ARG A 68 -0.42 2.93 -15.44
CA ARG A 68 -1.02 1.67 -15.85
C ARG A 68 -2.53 1.74 -15.80
N SER A 69 -3.18 0.84 -16.49
CA SER A 69 -4.61 0.62 -16.34
C SER A 69 -4.92 0.26 -14.88
N LEU A 70 -6.05 0.74 -14.36
CA LEU A 70 -6.42 0.56 -12.96
C LEU A 70 -6.62 -0.91 -12.59
N ASP A 71 -7.03 -1.74 -13.54
CA ASP A 71 -7.18 -3.17 -13.34
C ASP A 71 -5.84 -3.93 -13.35
N GLN A 72 -4.75 -3.24 -13.68
CA GLN A 72 -3.39 -3.79 -13.66
C GLN A 72 -2.59 -3.35 -12.43
N ILE A 73 -3.19 -2.60 -11.53
CA ILE A 73 -2.55 -2.20 -10.26
C ILE A 73 -3.24 -2.96 -9.13
N THR A 74 -2.50 -3.86 -8.51
CA THR A 74 -3.03 -4.66 -7.39
C THR A 74 -2.60 -4.06 -6.05
N PHE A 75 -3.28 -4.47 -4.99
CA PHE A 75 -2.87 -4.11 -3.63
C PHE A 75 -1.44 -4.60 -3.34
N TYR A 76 -1.06 -5.74 -3.93
CA TYR A 76 0.30 -6.23 -3.77
C TYR A 76 1.32 -5.28 -4.39
N ASP A 77 1.04 -4.70 -5.56
CA ASP A 77 1.92 -3.71 -6.19
C ASP A 77 2.14 -2.50 -5.28
N VAL A 78 1.08 -2.03 -4.64
CA VAL A 78 1.16 -0.89 -3.71
C VAL A 78 1.92 -1.28 -2.45
N TYR A 79 1.64 -2.45 -1.90
CA TYR A 79 2.34 -2.98 -0.73
C TYR A 79 3.84 -3.05 -0.99
N GLU A 80 4.25 -3.61 -2.13
CA GLU A 80 5.65 -3.69 -2.53
C GLU A 80 6.30 -2.31 -2.68
N ALA A 81 5.54 -1.33 -3.16
CA ALA A 81 6.05 0.01 -3.39
C ALA A 81 6.36 0.76 -2.09
N VAL A 82 5.53 0.60 -1.07
CA VAL A 82 5.57 1.49 0.10
C VAL A 82 6.01 0.81 1.40
N GLU A 83 5.86 -0.50 1.53
CA GLU A 83 6.32 -1.22 2.71
C GLU A 83 7.78 -1.62 2.53
N LYS A 84 8.68 -0.75 2.97
CA LYS A 84 10.12 -0.93 2.77
C LYS A 84 10.74 -1.93 3.72
N ASN A 85 10.16 -2.08 4.89
CA ASN A 85 10.56 -3.10 5.84
C ASN A 85 9.75 -4.35 5.55
N LYS A 86 10.12 -5.04 4.48
CA LYS A 86 9.46 -6.29 4.09
C LYS A 86 9.90 -7.43 4.99
N GLU A 87 9.91 -7.16 6.27
CA GLU A 87 10.14 -8.17 7.25
C GLU A 87 8.90 -9.04 7.34
N ASP A 88 9.09 -10.22 7.87
CA ASP A 88 8.01 -11.15 8.08
C ASP A 88 6.86 -10.48 8.84
N LEU A 89 5.63 -10.81 8.45
CA LEU A 89 4.43 -10.33 9.15
C LEU A 89 4.48 -10.64 10.64
N PHE A 90 5.15 -11.72 10.98
CA PHE A 90 5.25 -12.20 12.34
C PHE A 90 6.66 -12.05 12.85
N HIS A 91 6.79 -11.53 14.06
CA HIS A 91 8.07 -11.44 14.75
C HIS A 91 8.12 -12.51 15.80
N PHE A 92 9.30 -13.13 15.95
CA PHE A 92 9.50 -14.10 17.00
C PHE A 92 9.87 -13.38 18.30
N HIS A 93 9.35 -13.89 19.40
CA HIS A 93 9.78 -13.44 20.73
C HIS A 93 11.24 -13.84 20.96
N ASP A 94 11.93 -13.02 21.73
CA ASP A 94 13.35 -13.21 21.99
C ASP A 94 13.57 -14.16 23.17
N HIS A 95 14.70 -14.87 23.09
CA HIS A 95 15.27 -15.61 24.22
C HIS A 95 14.36 -16.68 24.85
N PRO A 96 13.74 -17.56 24.04
CA PRO A 96 13.04 -18.70 24.66
C PRO A 96 14.05 -19.58 25.40
N ASN A 97 13.61 -20.19 26.50
CA ASN A 97 14.48 -20.97 27.37
C ASN A 97 15.10 -22.16 26.61
N PRO A 98 16.44 -22.17 26.42
CA PRO A 98 17.10 -23.25 25.68
C PRO A 98 17.10 -24.60 26.40
N LEU A 99 16.78 -24.61 27.69
CA LEU A 99 16.70 -25.84 28.47
C LEU A 99 15.34 -26.52 28.35
N CYS A 100 14.33 -25.75 27.90
CA CYS A 100 12.99 -26.28 27.66
C CYS A 100 12.92 -26.84 26.23
N PRO A 101 12.51 -28.12 26.04
CA PRO A 101 12.40 -28.66 24.70
C PRO A 101 11.47 -27.87 23.78
N VAL A 102 10.38 -27.31 24.30
CA VAL A 102 9.48 -26.45 23.54
C VAL A 102 10.14 -25.12 23.22
N GLY A 103 10.71 -24.45 24.24
CA GLY A 103 11.38 -23.16 24.03
C GLY A 103 12.52 -23.24 23.03
N ARG A 104 13.31 -24.31 23.11
CA ARG A 104 14.45 -24.51 22.21
C ARG A 104 14.03 -24.70 20.76
N ASN A 105 12.84 -25.27 20.53
CA ASN A 105 12.41 -25.65 19.18
C ASN A 105 11.25 -24.83 18.63
N ILE A 106 10.69 -23.88 19.40
CA ILE A 106 9.47 -23.18 19.01
C ILE A 106 9.63 -22.36 17.73
N HIS A 107 10.76 -21.66 17.57
CA HIS A 107 10.97 -20.84 16.38
C HIS A 107 11.02 -21.72 15.12
N ALA A 108 11.75 -22.83 15.18
CA ALA A 108 11.83 -23.75 14.06
C ALA A 108 10.48 -24.40 13.73
N ALA A 109 9.69 -24.72 14.78
CA ALA A 109 8.37 -25.33 14.60
C ALA A 109 7.36 -24.36 13.98
N LEU A 110 7.44 -23.07 14.30
CA LEU A 110 6.53 -22.06 13.79
C LEU A 110 6.90 -21.52 12.43
N TYR A 111 8.19 -21.51 12.09
CA TYR A 111 8.71 -20.76 10.95
C TYR A 111 7.95 -21.09 9.65
N GLY A 112 7.87 -22.38 9.31
CA GLY A 112 7.22 -22.79 8.06
C GLY A 112 5.73 -22.46 8.04
N LYS A 113 5.06 -22.59 9.19
CA LYS A 113 3.63 -22.27 9.29
C LYS A 113 3.38 -20.78 9.10
N LEU A 114 4.22 -19.94 9.71
CA LEU A 114 4.10 -18.49 9.58
C LEU A 114 4.43 -18.02 8.18
N GLN A 115 5.39 -18.67 7.51
CA GLN A 115 5.70 -18.37 6.11
C GLN A 115 4.52 -18.69 5.20
N ASP A 116 3.79 -19.78 5.45
CA ASP A 116 2.60 -20.12 4.69
C ASP A 116 1.50 -19.05 4.86
N VAL A 117 1.29 -18.57 6.08
CA VAL A 117 0.30 -17.52 6.35
C VAL A 117 0.69 -16.23 5.63
N GLN A 118 1.97 -15.85 5.66
CA GLN A 118 2.44 -14.65 4.98
C GLN A 118 2.24 -14.76 3.47
N LYS A 119 2.53 -15.91 2.90
CA LYS A 119 2.32 -16.15 1.48
C LYS A 119 0.84 -16.03 1.10
N ASP A 120 -0.05 -16.57 1.93
CA ASP A 120 -1.49 -16.45 1.70
C ASP A 120 -1.94 -14.98 1.78
N PHE A 121 -1.39 -14.20 2.69
CA PHE A 121 -1.66 -12.77 2.79
C PHE A 121 -1.25 -12.06 1.50
N GLU A 122 -0.05 -12.31 0.99
CA GLU A 122 0.43 -11.68 -0.24
C GLU A 122 -0.41 -12.10 -1.44
N GLU A 123 -0.82 -13.35 -1.53
CA GLU A 123 -1.71 -13.82 -2.59
C GLU A 123 -3.08 -13.14 -2.51
N SER A 124 -3.58 -12.88 -1.29
CA SER A 124 -4.82 -12.13 -1.11
C SER A 124 -4.69 -10.70 -1.64
N LEU A 125 -3.55 -10.03 -1.39
CA LEU A 125 -3.30 -8.69 -1.90
C LEU A 125 -3.35 -8.64 -3.44
N LYS A 126 -2.91 -9.70 -4.10
CA LYS A 126 -2.90 -9.76 -5.57
C LYS A 126 -4.29 -9.88 -6.18
N LYS A 127 -5.29 -10.22 -5.37
CA LYS A 127 -6.69 -10.38 -5.83
C LYS A 127 -7.47 -9.07 -5.83
N HIS A 128 -6.98 -8.05 -5.13
CA HIS A 128 -7.66 -6.76 -5.02
C HIS A 128 -6.95 -5.73 -5.89
N ARG A 129 -7.71 -4.97 -6.65
CA ARG A 129 -7.18 -4.06 -7.66
C ARG A 129 -7.65 -2.63 -7.40
N LEU A 130 -6.90 -1.70 -7.93
CA LEU A 130 -7.27 -0.29 -7.83
C LEU A 130 -8.62 -0.01 -8.50
N SER A 131 -8.93 -0.71 -9.59
CA SER A 131 -10.22 -0.60 -10.26
C SER A 131 -11.39 -0.95 -9.32
N ASP A 132 -11.20 -1.94 -8.43
CA ASP A 132 -12.22 -2.31 -7.44
C ASP A 132 -12.46 -1.18 -6.44
N VAL A 133 -11.39 -0.51 -6.02
CA VAL A 133 -11.47 0.64 -5.11
C VAL A 133 -12.25 1.78 -5.78
N LEU A 134 -11.93 2.08 -7.03
CA LEU A 134 -12.61 3.15 -7.77
C LEU A 134 -14.10 2.84 -7.96
N SER A 135 -14.44 1.60 -8.28
CA SER A 135 -15.85 1.19 -8.40
C SER A 135 -16.59 1.38 -7.09
N ALA A 136 -15.99 0.96 -5.97
CA ALA A 136 -16.58 1.14 -4.65
C ALA A 136 -16.70 2.63 -4.29
N LEU A 137 -15.68 3.42 -4.63
CA LEU A 137 -15.66 4.86 -4.37
C LEU A 137 -16.77 5.58 -5.13
N TYR A 138 -16.94 5.28 -6.41
CA TYR A 138 -18.02 5.88 -7.20
C TYR A 138 -19.39 5.55 -6.63
N GLY A 139 -19.59 4.30 -6.18
CA GLY A 139 -20.82 3.90 -5.52
C GLY A 139 -21.11 4.69 -4.26
N GLU A 140 -20.08 4.92 -3.45
CA GLU A 140 -20.23 5.73 -2.22
C GLU A 140 -20.49 7.19 -2.52
N ILE A 141 -19.83 7.76 -3.54
CA ILE A 141 -20.06 9.16 -3.94
C ILE A 141 -21.48 9.36 -4.43
N GLU A 142 -22.06 8.41 -5.18
CA GLU A 142 -23.44 8.49 -5.64
C GLU A 142 -24.42 8.55 -4.47
N LYS A 143 -24.12 7.88 -3.37
CA LYS A 143 -24.96 7.93 -2.16
C LYS A 143 -24.92 9.28 -1.48
N ASP A 144 -23.84 10.05 -1.63
CA ASP A 144 -23.71 11.39 -1.04
C ASP A 144 -24.60 12.42 -1.76
N GLY A 145 -24.84 12.17 -3.01
CA GLY A 145 -25.63 13.08 -3.84
C GLY A 145 -27.05 12.63 -4.07
#